data_1628ae9ac5338d4b1b917fd05623cf0f
#
_entry.id   1628ae9ac5338d4b1b917fd05623cf0f
#
_cell.length_a   1.000
_cell.length_b   1.000
_cell.length_c   1.000
_cell.angle_alpha   90.00
_cell.angle_beta   90.00
_cell.angle_gamma   90.00
#
_symmetry.space_group_name_H-M   'P 1'
#
loop_
_entity.id
_entity.type
_entity.pdbx_description
1 polymer ?
#
loop_
_entity_poly.entity_id
_entity_poly.type
_entity_poly.pdbx_seq_one_letter_code
_entity_poly.pdbx_strand_id
1 'polypeptide(L)'
;SFLRKAQMKLLLENWRQYLTEQETRLPQIYCDMDGVLVDFEAGIVKQINDDLDMLQSLSTNGSLARVQKALASIGRDHIIIDDLRGKSNHQKAIRKYMYSRVGNDSSFWYHLPWMPGGRELWAFISPHKPHILTSPMQEGSEIGKAFWVDENLKPNLPDRVFMSREKHKWAVDPQGRQNILIDDWSKNTIPWAN
;
A
#
# COMPACT_ATOMS: atom_id res chain seq x y z
N SER A 1 7.16 52.35 -28.40
CA SER A 1 5.78 52.36 -28.74
C SER A 1 4.98 51.67 -27.61
N PHE A 2 3.81 52.17 -27.36
CA PHE A 2 2.91 51.75 -26.24
C PHE A 2 2.58 50.23 -26.27
N LEU A 3 2.36 49.69 -27.43
CA LEU A 3 2.06 48.25 -27.62
C LEU A 3 3.20 47.31 -27.18
N ARG A 4 4.46 47.65 -27.41
CA ARG A 4 5.61 46.86 -26.96
C ARG A 4 5.75 46.84 -25.41
N LYS A 5 5.45 47.97 -24.75
CA LYS A 5 5.46 48.06 -23.31
C LYS A 5 4.34 47.20 -22.68
N ALA A 6 3.14 47.17 -23.26
CA ALA A 6 2.04 46.37 -22.79
C ALA A 6 2.31 44.86 -22.95
N GLN A 7 2.86 44.45 -24.11
CA GLN A 7 3.27 43.06 -24.35
C GLN A 7 4.37 42.58 -23.38
N MET A 8 5.36 43.42 -23.11
CA MET A 8 6.46 43.13 -22.17
C MET A 8 5.93 43.00 -20.74
N LYS A 9 4.98 43.86 -20.36
CA LYS A 9 4.33 43.78 -19.03
C LYS A 9 3.58 42.48 -18.84
N LEU A 10 2.76 42.05 -19.85
CA LEU A 10 2.03 40.81 -19.83
C LEU A 10 2.96 39.59 -19.75
N LEU A 11 4.06 39.59 -20.50
CA LEU A 11 5.08 38.55 -20.44
C LEU A 11 5.72 38.44 -19.04
N LEU A 12 6.03 39.56 -18.41
CA LEU A 12 6.61 39.58 -17.06
C LEU A 12 5.62 39.15 -15.99
N GLU A 13 4.35 39.49 -16.13
CA GLU A 13 3.27 39.03 -15.25
C GLU A 13 3.07 37.51 -15.37
N ASN A 14 2.98 36.97 -16.57
CA ASN A 14 2.90 35.53 -16.83
C ASN A 14 4.14 34.79 -16.29
N TRP A 15 5.36 35.34 -16.45
CA TRP A 15 6.58 34.77 -15.88
C TRP A 15 6.59 34.76 -14.35
N ARG A 16 6.14 35.85 -13.72
CA ARG A 16 6.01 35.91 -12.27
C ARG A 16 4.99 34.91 -11.76
N GLN A 17 3.83 34.81 -12.42
CA GLN A 17 2.82 33.83 -12.07
C GLN A 17 3.38 32.41 -12.22
N TYR A 18 4.05 32.09 -13.32
CA TYR A 18 4.71 30.81 -13.55
C TYR A 18 5.75 30.46 -12.48
N LEU A 19 6.61 31.43 -12.12
CA LEU A 19 7.61 31.25 -11.06
C LEU A 19 6.93 31.03 -9.69
N THR A 20 5.90 31.81 -9.38
CA THR A 20 5.15 31.68 -8.11
C THR A 20 4.43 30.33 -8.04
N GLU A 21 3.82 29.87 -9.13
CA GLU A 21 3.21 28.54 -9.22
C GLU A 21 4.23 27.41 -9.07
N GLN A 22 5.45 27.57 -9.58
CA GLN A 22 6.54 26.61 -9.39
C GLN A 22 7.07 26.58 -7.95
N GLU A 23 7.25 27.75 -7.33
CA GLU A 23 7.75 27.87 -5.96
C GLU A 23 6.74 27.40 -4.90
N THR A 24 5.45 27.51 -5.16
CA THR A 24 4.38 27.18 -4.21
C THR A 24 3.84 25.76 -4.35
N ARG A 25 4.24 25.03 -5.39
CA ARG A 25 3.74 23.65 -5.57
C ARG A 25 4.41 22.71 -4.59
N LEU A 26 3.65 22.31 -3.59
CA LEU A 26 4.08 21.30 -2.62
C LEU A 26 4.41 19.97 -3.33
N PRO A 27 5.40 19.21 -2.80
CA PRO A 27 5.66 17.85 -3.28
C PRO A 27 4.39 17.00 -3.28
N GLN A 28 4.22 16.16 -4.30
CA GLN A 28 3.13 15.20 -4.32
C GLN A 28 3.37 14.13 -3.26
N ILE A 29 2.35 13.85 -2.47
CA ILE A 29 2.38 12.77 -1.46
C ILE A 29 1.89 11.48 -2.11
N TYR A 30 2.67 10.42 -1.95
CA TYR A 30 2.32 9.03 -2.29
C TYR A 30 2.27 8.23 -0.99
N CYS A 31 1.16 7.54 -0.76
CA CYS A 31 0.92 6.75 0.44
C CYS A 31 0.73 5.28 0.06
N ASP A 32 1.48 4.38 0.69
CA ASP A 32 1.23 2.95 0.58
C ASP A 32 -0.03 2.54 1.34
N MET A 33 -0.50 1.34 1.08
CA MET A 33 -1.64 0.73 1.80
C MET A 33 -1.15 -0.25 2.88
N ASP A 34 -0.43 -1.31 2.47
CA ASP A 34 -0.05 -2.40 3.36
C ASP A 34 0.95 -1.92 4.41
N GLY A 35 0.68 -2.12 5.69
CA GLY A 35 1.53 -1.66 6.79
C GLY A 35 1.45 -0.14 7.08
N VAL A 36 0.69 0.63 6.29
CA VAL A 36 0.51 2.08 6.46
C VAL A 36 -0.95 2.41 6.76
N LEU A 37 -1.87 2.09 5.85
CA LEU A 37 -3.30 2.32 6.02
C LEU A 37 -4.04 1.05 6.45
N VAL A 38 -3.62 -0.12 5.95
CA VAL A 38 -4.23 -1.41 6.24
C VAL A 38 -3.26 -2.33 6.98
N ASP A 39 -3.77 -3.04 7.97
CA ASP A 39 -3.03 -4.05 8.73
C ASP A 39 -3.10 -5.40 8.00
N PHE A 40 -2.27 -5.51 6.97
CA PHE A 40 -2.15 -6.71 6.16
C PHE A 40 -1.72 -7.93 6.99
N GLU A 41 -0.77 -7.76 7.92
CA GLU A 41 -0.26 -8.86 8.76
C GLU A 41 -1.36 -9.41 9.67
N ALA A 42 -2.13 -8.54 10.35
CA ALA A 42 -3.25 -8.97 11.17
C ALA A 42 -4.35 -9.66 10.33
N GLY A 43 -4.64 -9.14 9.13
CA GLY A 43 -5.58 -9.77 8.19
C GLY A 43 -5.15 -11.19 7.80
N ILE A 44 -3.86 -11.39 7.47
CA ILE A 44 -3.29 -12.69 7.13
C ILE A 44 -3.34 -13.65 8.31
N VAL A 45 -2.95 -13.22 9.51
CA VAL A 45 -2.98 -14.06 10.71
C VAL A 45 -4.41 -14.54 10.98
N LYS A 46 -5.36 -13.62 10.93
CA LYS A 46 -6.77 -13.99 11.08
C LYS A 46 -7.22 -15.00 10.04
N GLN A 47 -6.97 -14.74 8.75
CA GLN A 47 -7.41 -15.61 7.66
C GLN A 47 -6.82 -17.02 7.76
N ILE A 48 -5.53 -17.15 8.06
CA ILE A 48 -4.89 -18.47 8.15
C ILE A 48 -5.37 -19.22 9.39
N ASN A 49 -5.59 -18.54 10.51
CA ASN A 49 -6.11 -19.17 11.72
C ASN A 49 -7.57 -19.63 11.53
N ASP A 50 -8.43 -18.84 10.89
CA ASP A 50 -9.78 -19.25 10.52
C ASP A 50 -9.75 -20.49 9.60
N ASP A 51 -8.86 -20.53 8.61
CA ASP A 51 -8.70 -21.68 7.71
C ASP A 51 -8.19 -22.93 8.47
N LEU A 52 -7.28 -22.77 9.46
CA LEU A 52 -6.81 -23.86 10.33
C LEU A 52 -7.93 -24.43 11.23
N ASP A 53 -8.77 -23.58 11.79
CA ASP A 53 -9.91 -23.99 12.61
C ASP A 53 -10.92 -24.76 11.78
N MET A 54 -11.20 -24.32 10.55
CA MET A 54 -12.06 -25.05 9.63
C MET A 54 -11.46 -26.42 9.21
N LEU A 55 -10.12 -26.51 9.08
CA LEU A 55 -9.45 -27.75 8.71
C LEU A 55 -9.60 -28.85 9.77
N GLN A 56 -9.69 -28.49 11.06
CA GLN A 56 -9.92 -29.48 12.14
C GLN A 56 -11.21 -30.27 11.93
N SER A 57 -12.13 -29.78 11.09
CA SER A 57 -13.40 -30.42 10.74
C SER A 57 -13.39 -31.18 9.41
N LEU A 58 -12.35 -31.07 8.57
CA LEU A 58 -12.30 -31.60 7.20
C LEU A 58 -10.98 -32.34 6.89
N SER A 59 -11.02 -33.33 6.01
CA SER A 59 -9.89 -34.22 5.63
C SER A 59 -8.68 -33.49 4.99
N THR A 60 -7.50 -33.90 5.31
CA THR A 60 -6.21 -33.27 5.40
C THR A 60 -5.25 -33.49 4.21
N ASN A 61 -5.52 -32.97 3.02
CA ASN A 61 -4.51 -32.96 1.95
C ASN A 61 -4.34 -31.54 1.37
N GLY A 62 -3.11 -31.02 1.35
CA GLY A 62 -2.84 -29.73 0.68
C GLY A 62 -1.82 -28.85 1.38
N SER A 63 -1.75 -27.58 0.94
CA SER A 63 -0.80 -26.60 1.46
C SER A 63 -1.11 -26.19 2.91
N LEU A 64 -2.39 -26.15 3.31
CA LEU A 64 -2.80 -25.84 4.68
C LEU A 64 -2.41 -26.96 5.66
N ALA A 65 -2.56 -28.24 5.26
CA ALA A 65 -2.09 -29.37 6.08
C ALA A 65 -0.57 -29.32 6.36
N ARG A 66 0.22 -28.78 5.42
CA ARG A 66 1.67 -28.55 5.66
C ARG A 66 1.90 -27.46 6.69
N VAL A 67 1.09 -26.41 6.69
CA VAL A 67 1.14 -25.36 7.73
C VAL A 67 0.81 -25.94 9.07
N GLN A 68 -0.29 -26.70 9.17
CA GLN A 68 -0.71 -27.39 10.41
C GLN A 68 0.39 -28.32 10.96
N LYS A 69 0.97 -29.17 10.11
CA LYS A 69 2.06 -30.08 10.48
C LYS A 69 3.30 -29.31 10.95
N ALA A 70 3.62 -28.21 10.27
CA ALA A 70 4.78 -27.37 10.61
C ALA A 70 4.57 -26.64 11.95
N LEU A 71 3.37 -26.17 12.27
CA LEU A 71 3.02 -25.61 13.57
C LEU A 71 3.04 -26.65 14.67
N ALA A 72 2.46 -27.83 14.46
CA ALA A 72 2.49 -28.92 15.42
C ALA A 72 3.91 -29.35 15.80
N SER A 73 4.87 -29.28 14.85
CA SER A 73 6.30 -29.59 15.14
C SER A 73 6.97 -28.62 16.12
N ILE A 74 6.36 -27.45 16.37
CA ILE A 74 6.81 -26.46 17.34
C ILE A 74 5.82 -26.27 18.50
N GLY A 75 4.87 -27.22 18.65
CA GLY A 75 3.90 -27.23 19.76
C GLY A 75 2.83 -26.15 19.65
N ARG A 76 2.44 -25.74 18.43
CA ARG A 76 1.44 -24.72 18.18
C ARG A 76 0.36 -25.21 17.20
N ASP A 77 -0.81 -24.61 17.27
CA ASP A 77 -1.96 -24.86 16.42
C ASP A 77 -2.34 -23.65 15.53
N HIS A 78 -1.93 -22.43 15.94
CA HIS A 78 -2.18 -21.17 15.25
C HIS A 78 -0.90 -20.43 14.93
N ILE A 79 -0.97 -19.57 13.89
CA ILE A 79 0.11 -18.65 13.55
C ILE A 79 0.01 -17.35 14.34
N ILE A 80 1.15 -16.66 14.46
CA ILE A 80 1.27 -15.29 14.97
C ILE A 80 1.99 -14.42 13.93
N ILE A 81 2.01 -13.10 14.11
CA ILE A 81 2.62 -12.15 13.16
C ILE A 81 4.08 -12.52 12.87
N ASP A 82 4.87 -12.92 13.87
CA ASP A 82 6.28 -13.28 13.70
C ASP A 82 6.50 -14.48 12.76
N ASP A 83 5.49 -15.31 12.55
CA ASP A 83 5.56 -16.42 11.59
C ASP A 83 5.52 -15.97 10.13
N LEU A 84 5.03 -14.77 9.85
CA LEU A 84 5.06 -14.16 8.52
C LEU A 84 6.46 -13.70 8.11
N ARG A 85 7.36 -13.55 9.10
CA ARG A 85 8.73 -13.07 8.94
C ARG A 85 9.71 -14.22 9.14
N GLY A 86 10.95 -14.04 8.69
CA GLY A 86 12.01 -15.02 8.93
C GLY A 86 12.12 -16.13 7.87
N LYS A 87 12.98 -17.14 8.12
CA LYS A 87 13.43 -18.11 7.11
C LYS A 87 13.29 -19.57 7.52
N SER A 88 12.71 -19.89 8.68
CA SER A 88 12.51 -21.27 9.15
C SER A 88 11.55 -22.05 8.22
N ASN A 89 11.51 -23.38 8.37
CA ASN A 89 10.68 -24.23 7.51
C ASN A 89 9.18 -23.97 7.70
N HIS A 90 8.74 -23.77 8.96
CA HIS A 90 7.34 -23.44 9.20
C HIS A 90 6.96 -22.08 8.62
N GLN A 91 7.79 -21.05 8.77
CA GLN A 91 7.57 -19.74 8.18
C GLN A 91 7.53 -19.77 6.65
N LYS A 92 8.36 -20.59 6.00
CA LYS A 92 8.30 -20.80 4.53
C LYS A 92 6.98 -21.46 4.12
N ALA A 93 6.50 -22.47 4.89
CA ALA A 93 5.24 -23.14 4.61
C ALA A 93 4.06 -22.17 4.74
N ILE A 94 4.03 -21.34 5.79
CA ILE A 94 3.03 -20.32 6.04
C ILE A 94 3.00 -19.30 4.88
N ARG A 95 4.16 -18.72 4.50
CA ARG A 95 4.20 -17.77 3.39
C ARG A 95 3.75 -18.38 2.06
N LYS A 96 4.12 -19.63 1.77
CA LYS A 96 3.67 -20.32 0.56
C LYS A 96 2.14 -20.47 0.55
N TYR A 97 1.55 -20.84 1.69
CA TYR A 97 0.11 -20.92 1.84
C TYR A 97 -0.55 -19.55 1.66
N MET A 98 -0.06 -18.53 2.37
CA MET A 98 -0.51 -17.15 2.27
C MET A 98 -0.62 -16.68 0.81
N TYR A 99 0.46 -16.78 0.04
CA TYR A 99 0.47 -16.34 -1.36
C TYR A 99 -0.58 -17.05 -2.21
N SER A 100 -0.78 -18.35 -2.02
CA SER A 100 -1.78 -19.11 -2.76
C SER A 100 -3.21 -18.82 -2.30
N ARG A 101 -3.39 -18.46 -1.03
CA ARG A 101 -4.70 -18.25 -0.43
C ARG A 101 -5.30 -16.89 -0.72
N VAL A 102 -4.50 -15.84 -0.57
CA VAL A 102 -4.99 -14.46 -0.61
C VAL A 102 -4.58 -13.69 -1.87
N GLY A 103 -3.60 -14.17 -2.62
CA GLY A 103 -3.06 -13.41 -3.75
C GLY A 103 -4.11 -12.98 -4.76
N ASN A 104 -5.09 -13.84 -5.03
CA ASN A 104 -6.18 -13.59 -5.98
C ASN A 104 -7.57 -13.52 -5.32
N ASP A 105 -7.64 -13.41 -4.01
CA ASP A 105 -8.89 -13.28 -3.25
C ASP A 105 -9.24 -11.81 -3.00
N SER A 106 -10.02 -11.21 -3.90
CA SER A 106 -10.42 -9.80 -3.79
C SER A 106 -11.20 -9.50 -2.51
N SER A 107 -11.98 -10.47 -2.00
CA SER A 107 -12.72 -10.32 -0.75
C SER A 107 -11.80 -10.16 0.46
N PHE A 108 -10.71 -10.93 0.51
CA PHE A 108 -9.70 -10.77 1.57
C PHE A 108 -9.14 -9.34 1.60
N TRP A 109 -8.71 -8.82 0.43
CA TRP A 109 -8.13 -7.49 0.34
C TRP A 109 -9.14 -6.37 0.63
N TYR A 110 -10.38 -6.54 0.26
CA TYR A 110 -11.47 -5.59 0.55
C TYR A 110 -11.77 -5.49 2.05
N HIS A 111 -11.67 -6.60 2.81
CA HIS A 111 -12.01 -6.65 4.23
C HIS A 111 -10.80 -6.44 5.17
N LEU A 112 -9.66 -6.02 4.67
CA LEU A 112 -8.50 -5.74 5.53
C LEU A 112 -8.83 -4.67 6.59
N PRO A 113 -8.42 -4.89 7.84
CA PRO A 113 -8.62 -3.89 8.88
C PRO A 113 -7.70 -2.68 8.66
N TRP A 114 -8.10 -1.55 9.23
CA TRP A 114 -7.22 -0.40 9.31
C TRP A 114 -5.98 -0.71 10.15
N MET A 115 -4.84 -0.19 9.69
CA MET A 115 -3.63 -0.11 10.51
C MET A 115 -3.89 0.80 11.72
N PRO A 116 -3.42 0.46 12.94
CA PRO A 116 -3.46 1.40 14.05
C PRO A 116 -2.79 2.73 13.68
N GLY A 117 -3.54 3.84 13.81
CA GLY A 117 -3.09 5.17 13.36
C GLY A 117 -3.30 5.47 11.88
N GLY A 118 -3.73 4.50 11.06
CA GLY A 118 -3.95 4.69 9.63
C GLY A 118 -5.06 5.69 9.31
N ARG A 119 -6.15 5.72 10.11
CA ARG A 119 -7.23 6.70 9.95
C ARG A 119 -6.76 8.12 10.26
N GLU A 120 -5.98 8.28 11.31
CA GLU A 120 -5.41 9.56 11.72
C GLU A 120 -4.40 10.07 10.67
N LEU A 121 -3.56 9.18 10.17
CA LEU A 121 -2.65 9.51 9.07
C LEU A 121 -3.42 9.97 7.83
N TRP A 122 -4.44 9.21 7.41
CA TRP A 122 -5.25 9.59 6.24
C TRP A 122 -5.96 10.93 6.44
N ALA A 123 -6.55 11.17 7.61
CA ALA A 123 -7.17 12.45 7.93
C ALA A 123 -6.17 13.61 7.86
N PHE A 124 -4.91 13.37 8.25
CA PHE A 124 -3.86 14.39 8.21
C PHE A 124 -3.39 14.71 6.78
N ILE A 125 -3.20 13.67 5.93
CA ILE A 125 -2.65 13.89 4.57
C ILE A 125 -3.71 14.19 3.51
N SER A 126 -4.96 13.76 3.69
CA SER A 126 -6.03 13.86 2.68
C SER A 126 -6.30 15.28 2.18
N PRO A 127 -6.19 16.36 2.98
CA PRO A 127 -6.31 17.74 2.48
C PRO A 127 -5.28 18.11 1.40
N HIS A 128 -4.15 17.41 1.36
CA HIS A 128 -3.09 17.60 0.37
C HIS A 128 -3.26 16.76 -0.90
N LYS A 129 -4.44 16.13 -1.09
CA LYS A 129 -4.77 15.28 -2.25
C LYS A 129 -3.70 14.23 -2.58
N PRO A 130 -3.35 13.37 -1.61
CA PRO A 130 -2.33 12.35 -1.81
C PRO A 130 -2.78 11.34 -2.88
N HIS A 131 -1.80 10.69 -3.52
CA HIS A 131 -2.02 9.49 -4.30
C HIS A 131 -1.83 8.25 -3.43
N ILE A 132 -2.58 7.20 -3.72
CA ILE A 132 -2.23 5.85 -3.23
C ILE A 132 -1.23 5.24 -4.23
N LEU A 133 -0.15 4.66 -3.69
CA LEU A 133 0.85 3.93 -4.47
C LEU A 133 1.17 2.62 -3.78
N THR A 134 0.50 1.54 -4.19
CA THR A 134 0.58 0.24 -3.54
C THR A 134 1.04 -0.86 -4.49
N SER A 135 1.67 -1.92 -3.95
CA SER A 135 2.14 -3.05 -4.74
C SER A 135 1.07 -4.15 -4.81
N PRO A 136 0.63 -4.57 -6.00
CA PRO A 136 -0.31 -5.66 -6.12
C PRO A 136 0.39 -7.01 -5.92
N MET A 137 -0.33 -7.98 -5.37
CA MET A 137 0.13 -9.37 -5.30
C MET A 137 -0.26 -10.14 -6.57
N GLN A 138 -1.55 -10.12 -6.91
CA GLN A 138 -2.19 -10.65 -8.12
C GLN A 138 -3.42 -9.80 -8.44
N GLU A 139 -4.14 -10.10 -9.53
CA GLU A 139 -5.32 -9.35 -9.99
C GLU A 139 -6.39 -9.18 -8.90
N GLY A 140 -6.70 -10.24 -8.13
CA GLY A 140 -7.65 -10.15 -7.02
C GLY A 140 -7.23 -9.14 -5.95
N SER A 141 -5.92 -8.97 -5.72
CA SER A 141 -5.43 -7.93 -4.79
C SER A 141 -5.62 -6.53 -5.34
N GLU A 142 -5.48 -6.31 -6.64
CA GLU A 142 -5.73 -5.01 -7.27
C GLU A 142 -7.20 -4.60 -7.11
N ILE A 143 -8.11 -5.53 -7.43
CA ILE A 143 -9.55 -5.34 -7.32
C ILE A 143 -9.95 -5.04 -5.86
N GLY A 144 -9.51 -5.89 -4.92
CA GLY A 144 -9.88 -5.75 -3.50
C GLY A 144 -9.34 -4.46 -2.87
N LYS A 145 -8.10 -4.08 -3.19
CA LYS A 145 -7.51 -2.82 -2.74
C LYS A 145 -8.25 -1.59 -3.31
N ALA A 146 -8.65 -1.64 -4.57
CA ALA A 146 -9.42 -0.55 -5.17
C ALA A 146 -10.78 -0.38 -4.46
N PHE A 147 -11.48 -1.47 -4.17
CA PHE A 147 -12.73 -1.43 -3.40
C PHE A 147 -12.51 -0.95 -1.95
N TRP A 148 -11.42 -1.40 -1.30
CA TRP A 148 -11.08 -0.93 0.03
C TRP A 148 -10.88 0.59 0.08
N VAL A 149 -10.15 1.14 -0.90
CA VAL A 149 -9.93 2.59 -1.03
C VAL A 149 -11.25 3.33 -1.22
N ASP A 150 -12.10 2.87 -2.14
CA ASP A 150 -13.38 3.52 -2.41
C ASP A 150 -14.32 3.52 -1.19
N GLU A 151 -14.34 2.44 -0.42
CA GLU A 151 -15.22 2.33 0.76
C GLU A 151 -14.68 3.09 1.97
N ASN A 152 -13.38 2.91 2.27
CA ASN A 152 -12.82 3.36 3.54
C ASN A 152 -12.28 4.79 3.53
N LEU A 153 -11.91 5.33 2.37
CA LEU A 153 -11.33 6.68 2.29
C LEU A 153 -12.36 7.78 1.98
N LYS A 154 -13.63 7.44 1.79
CA LYS A 154 -14.71 8.44 1.67
C LYS A 154 -14.88 9.22 2.98
N PRO A 155 -15.24 10.53 2.89
CA PRO A 155 -15.48 11.31 1.67
C PRO A 155 -14.18 11.85 1.02
N ASN A 156 -13.00 11.65 1.62
CA ASN A 156 -11.73 12.23 1.20
C ASN A 156 -10.94 11.21 0.38
N LEU A 157 -11.43 10.88 -0.81
CA LEU A 157 -10.76 9.94 -1.72
C LEU A 157 -9.38 10.47 -2.15
N PRO A 158 -8.41 9.57 -2.44
CA PRO A 158 -7.12 9.96 -3.03
C PRO A 158 -7.34 10.59 -4.42
N ASP A 159 -6.41 11.44 -4.85
CA ASP A 159 -6.47 12.00 -6.20
C ASP A 159 -6.31 10.89 -7.27
N ARG A 160 -5.43 9.93 -7.03
CA ARG A 160 -5.22 8.75 -7.89
C ARG A 160 -4.81 7.52 -7.08
N VAL A 161 -5.04 6.35 -7.68
CA VAL A 161 -4.57 5.07 -7.16
C VAL A 161 -3.64 4.42 -8.20
N PHE A 162 -2.41 4.14 -7.81
CA PHE A 162 -1.41 3.47 -8.62
C PHE A 162 -1.08 2.09 -8.04
N MET A 163 -1.14 1.06 -8.89
CA MET A 163 -0.74 -0.30 -8.56
C MET A 163 0.63 -0.59 -9.19
N SER A 164 1.70 -0.58 -8.39
CA SER A 164 3.05 -0.80 -8.92
C SER A 164 4.02 -1.34 -7.88
N ARG A 165 4.91 -2.23 -8.35
CA ARG A 165 6.05 -2.73 -7.56
C ARG A 165 7.30 -1.86 -7.70
N GLU A 166 7.31 -0.94 -8.66
CA GLU A 166 8.45 -0.08 -8.98
C GLU A 166 8.19 1.36 -8.49
N LYS A 167 7.90 1.49 -7.19
CA LYS A 167 7.47 2.77 -6.59
C LYS A 167 8.43 3.93 -6.85
N HIS A 168 9.74 3.67 -6.92
CA HIS A 168 10.79 4.66 -7.18
C HIS A 168 10.57 5.46 -8.49
N LYS A 169 9.79 4.95 -9.44
CA LYS A 169 9.48 5.68 -10.68
C LYS A 169 8.66 6.97 -10.44
N TRP A 170 8.04 7.09 -9.27
CA TRP A 170 7.28 8.29 -8.86
C TRP A 170 8.07 9.19 -7.89
N ALA A 171 9.36 8.90 -7.63
CA ALA A 171 10.15 9.64 -6.66
C ALA A 171 10.34 11.10 -7.04
N VAL A 172 10.36 11.41 -8.34
CA VAL A 172 10.46 12.77 -8.86
C VAL A 172 9.32 13.09 -9.81
N ASP A 173 8.92 14.35 -9.83
CA ASP A 173 7.95 14.84 -10.80
C ASP A 173 8.60 15.12 -12.17
N PRO A 174 7.81 15.44 -13.22
CA PRO A 174 8.38 15.76 -14.55
C PRO A 174 9.33 16.94 -14.58
N GLN A 175 9.36 17.78 -13.54
CA GLN A 175 10.29 18.88 -13.38
C GLN A 175 11.53 18.52 -12.55
N GLY A 176 11.69 17.25 -12.15
CA GLY A 176 12.80 16.76 -11.37
C GLY A 176 12.72 17.07 -9.87
N ARG A 177 11.58 17.51 -9.36
CA ARG A 177 11.38 17.79 -7.93
C ARG A 177 11.03 16.51 -7.18
N GLN A 178 11.60 16.36 -5.99
CA GLN A 178 11.36 15.21 -5.13
C GLN A 178 9.92 15.18 -4.62
N ASN A 179 9.25 14.03 -4.76
CA ASN A 179 7.96 13.72 -4.15
C ASN A 179 8.14 13.08 -2.77
N ILE A 180 7.07 12.96 -2.02
CA ILE A 180 7.07 12.34 -0.68
C ILE A 180 6.46 10.94 -0.79
N LEU A 181 7.14 9.92 -0.23
CA LEU A 181 6.59 8.58 -0.05
C LEU A 181 6.36 8.31 1.44
N ILE A 182 5.18 7.81 1.76
CA ILE A 182 4.84 7.23 3.06
C ILE A 182 4.71 5.72 2.86
N ASP A 183 5.65 4.94 3.38
CA ASP A 183 5.76 3.50 3.17
C ASP A 183 6.55 2.90 4.33
N ASP A 184 6.12 1.76 4.87
CA ASP A 184 6.76 1.08 6.00
C ASP A 184 7.96 0.21 5.59
N TRP A 185 8.12 -0.01 4.28
CA TRP A 185 9.13 -0.94 3.79
C TRP A 185 10.37 -0.26 3.22
N SER A 186 11.53 -0.49 3.86
CA SER A 186 12.81 0.09 3.47
C SER A 186 13.22 -0.20 2.01
N LYS A 187 12.78 -1.32 1.43
CA LYS A 187 13.01 -1.61 0.00
C LYS A 187 12.32 -0.63 -0.95
N ASN A 188 11.29 0.07 -0.49
CA ASN A 188 10.62 1.11 -1.26
C ASN A 188 11.21 2.48 -0.94
N THR A 189 11.44 2.79 0.35
CA THR A 189 11.88 4.12 0.78
C THR A 189 13.35 4.43 0.45
N ILE A 190 14.24 3.42 0.48
CA ILE A 190 15.66 3.64 0.13
C ILE A 190 15.83 4.01 -1.36
N PRO A 191 15.29 3.25 -2.35
CA PRO A 191 15.39 3.66 -3.75
C PRO A 191 14.62 4.93 -4.10
N TRP A 192 13.64 5.31 -3.29
CA TRP A 192 12.90 6.56 -3.47
C TRP A 192 13.74 7.78 -3.14
N ALA A 193 14.62 7.69 -2.15
CA ALA A 193 15.46 8.79 -1.68
C ALA A 193 16.72 9.01 -2.54
N ASN A 194 17.04 8.10 -3.46
CA ASN A 194 18.22 8.16 -4.34
C ASN A 194 17.86 8.67 -5.73
#